data_d890670474f1ff7aaa8c68426a783208
#
_entry.id   d890670474f1ff7aaa8c68426a783208
#
_cell.length_a   1.000
_cell.length_b   1.000
_cell.length_c   1.000
_cell.angle_alpha   90.00
_cell.angle_beta   90.00
_cell.angle_gamma   90.00
#
_symmetry.space_group_name_H-M   'P 1'
#
loop_
_entity.id
_entity.type
_entity.pdbx_description
1 polymer ?
#
loop_
_entity_poly.entity_id
_entity_poly.type
_entity_poly.pdbx_seq_one_letter_code
_entity_poly.pdbx_strand_id
1 'polypeptide(L)'
;MAKAYVLITEDVKDPDGMAEYGKVASQTMASATLLAFDQKAEVIEGTWHGTQTVLLEFESEEAAKAWYYSDEYQAAAKLRQAAADCNGVILHGLG
;
A
#
# COMPACT_ATOMS: atom_id res chain seq x y z
N MET A 1 -2.00 -13.71 17.94
CA MET A 1 -2.40 -12.33 17.64
C MET A 1 -2.88 -12.20 16.23
N ALA A 2 -3.85 -11.34 16.02
CA ALA A 2 -4.37 -11.13 14.67
C ALA A 2 -3.36 -10.40 13.81
N LYS A 3 -3.26 -10.82 12.56
CA LYS A 3 -2.49 -10.08 11.56
C LYS A 3 -3.23 -8.81 11.16
N ALA A 4 -2.52 -7.90 10.52
CA ALA A 4 -3.12 -6.71 9.95
C ALA A 4 -2.69 -6.57 8.50
N TYR A 5 -3.47 -5.81 7.74
CA TYR A 5 -3.24 -5.66 6.31
C TYR A 5 -3.30 -4.18 5.95
N VAL A 6 -2.46 -3.76 5.03
CA VAL A 6 -2.55 -2.43 4.45
C VAL A 6 -3.03 -2.61 3.01
N LEU A 7 -4.17 -2.00 2.70
CA LEU A 7 -4.72 -2.00 1.36
C LEU A 7 -4.64 -0.58 0.81
N ILE A 8 -3.96 -0.43 -0.30
CA ILE A 8 -3.80 0.87 -0.96
C ILE A 8 -4.31 0.74 -2.39
N THR A 9 -5.19 1.66 -2.78
CA THR A 9 -5.63 1.78 -4.17
C THR A 9 -5.07 3.06 -4.74
N GLU A 10 -4.61 3.00 -5.99
CA GLU A 10 -3.85 4.07 -6.62
C GLU A 10 -4.36 4.30 -8.02
N ASP A 11 -4.79 5.53 -8.32
CA ASP A 11 -5.06 5.95 -9.69
C ASP A 11 -3.83 6.69 -10.16
N VAL A 12 -2.96 5.98 -10.88
CA VAL A 12 -1.64 6.48 -11.24
C VAL A 12 -1.74 7.56 -12.31
N LYS A 13 -1.20 8.74 -12.00
CA LYS A 13 -1.16 9.89 -12.91
C LYS A 13 0.23 10.10 -13.50
N ASP A 14 1.27 9.74 -12.73
CA ASP A 14 2.67 9.90 -13.11
C ASP A 14 3.40 8.58 -12.92
N PRO A 15 3.50 7.75 -13.99
CA PRO A 15 4.16 6.45 -13.88
C PRO A 15 5.63 6.54 -13.46
N ASP A 16 6.34 7.59 -13.89
CA ASP A 16 7.76 7.75 -13.51
C ASP A 16 7.88 8.05 -12.02
N GLY A 17 6.98 8.88 -11.48
CA GLY A 17 6.95 9.17 -10.05
C GLY A 17 6.62 7.93 -9.24
N MET A 18 5.71 7.08 -9.74
CA MET A 18 5.38 5.81 -9.09
C MET A 18 6.56 4.84 -9.10
N ALA A 19 7.34 4.81 -10.18
CA ALA A 19 8.55 3.98 -10.23
C ALA A 19 9.55 4.44 -9.18
N GLU A 20 9.70 5.74 -8.99
CA GLU A 20 10.58 6.29 -7.96
C GLU A 20 10.09 5.94 -6.56
N TYR A 21 8.78 6.05 -6.33
CA TYR A 21 8.18 5.60 -5.08
C TYR A 21 8.52 4.13 -4.81
N GLY A 22 8.37 3.28 -5.81
CA GLY A 22 8.64 1.86 -5.66
C GLY A 22 10.07 1.56 -5.19
N LYS A 23 11.04 2.29 -5.72
CA LYS A 23 12.45 2.14 -5.30
C LYS A 23 12.63 2.51 -3.84
N VAL A 24 12.07 3.62 -3.41
CA VAL A 24 12.23 4.10 -2.03
C VAL A 24 11.43 3.21 -1.08
N ALA A 25 10.20 2.89 -1.41
CA ALA A 25 9.32 2.08 -0.56
C ALA A 25 9.86 0.68 -0.36
N SER A 26 10.48 0.08 -1.39
CA SER A 26 11.01 -1.29 -1.29
C SER A 26 12.05 -1.43 -0.20
N GLN A 27 12.74 -0.35 0.15
CA GLN A 27 13.76 -0.35 1.19
C GLN A 27 13.16 -0.36 2.60
N THR A 28 11.85 -0.17 2.72
CA THR A 28 11.14 -0.09 4.00
C THR A 28 10.31 -1.34 4.30
N MET A 29 10.36 -2.36 3.45
CA MET A 29 9.40 -3.47 3.45
C MET A 29 9.82 -4.68 4.27
N ALA A 30 10.83 -4.57 5.13
CA ALA A 30 11.33 -5.72 5.88
C ALA A 30 10.27 -6.41 6.74
N SER A 31 9.33 -5.64 7.29
CA SER A 31 8.28 -6.19 8.16
C SER A 31 6.98 -6.54 7.42
N ALA A 32 6.93 -6.31 6.11
CA ALA A 32 5.73 -6.50 5.29
C ALA A 32 5.86 -7.70 4.38
N THR A 33 4.75 -8.38 4.15
CA THR A 33 4.64 -9.40 3.09
C THR A 33 3.72 -8.84 2.02
N LEU A 34 4.21 -8.74 0.78
CA LEU A 34 3.39 -8.31 -0.35
C LEU A 34 2.51 -9.48 -0.78
N LEU A 35 1.21 -9.34 -0.60
CA LEU A 35 0.25 -10.39 -0.95
C LEU A 35 -0.33 -10.20 -2.34
N ALA A 36 -0.53 -8.97 -2.77
CA ALA A 36 -1.06 -8.69 -4.10
C ALA A 36 -0.56 -7.34 -4.58
N PHE A 37 -0.25 -7.29 -5.86
CA PHE A 37 0.05 -6.08 -6.60
C PHE A 37 -0.66 -6.25 -7.93
N ASP A 38 -1.81 -5.60 -8.10
CA ASP A 38 -2.71 -5.92 -9.19
C ASP A 38 -3.08 -4.65 -9.97
N GLN A 39 -2.79 -4.67 -11.26
CA GLN A 39 -3.12 -3.58 -12.18
C GLN A 39 -4.33 -3.90 -13.06
N LYS A 40 -4.98 -5.04 -12.80
CA LYS A 40 -6.12 -5.51 -13.60
C LYS A 40 -7.19 -6.15 -12.70
N ALA A 41 -7.49 -5.50 -11.56
CA ALA A 41 -8.47 -6.05 -10.65
C ALA A 41 -9.80 -6.30 -11.37
N GLU A 42 -10.36 -7.48 -11.16
CA GLU A 42 -11.65 -7.84 -11.74
C GLU A 42 -12.75 -7.43 -10.77
N VAL A 43 -13.50 -6.40 -11.14
CA VAL A 43 -14.58 -5.90 -10.29
C VAL A 43 -15.77 -6.83 -10.38
N ILE A 44 -16.18 -7.38 -9.24
CA ILE A 44 -17.32 -8.32 -9.17
C ILE A 44 -18.58 -7.64 -8.67
N GLU A 45 -18.46 -6.51 -7.99
CA GLU A 45 -19.62 -5.72 -7.56
C GLU A 45 -19.19 -4.25 -7.45
N GLY A 46 -20.05 -3.36 -7.88
CA GLY A 46 -19.87 -1.93 -7.72
C GLY A 46 -18.75 -1.35 -8.57
N THR A 47 -18.10 -0.31 -8.03
CA THR A 47 -16.99 0.36 -8.68
C THR A 47 -15.73 0.20 -7.81
N TRP A 48 -14.56 0.25 -8.46
CA TRP A 48 -13.28 0.14 -7.76
C TRP A 48 -12.45 1.38 -8.06
N HIS A 49 -11.76 1.87 -7.03
CA HIS A 49 -10.90 3.04 -7.18
C HIS A 49 -9.54 2.65 -7.74
N GLY A 50 -9.11 3.37 -8.77
CA GLY A 50 -7.73 3.37 -9.21
C GLY A 50 -7.40 2.34 -10.27
N THR A 51 -6.17 2.43 -10.74
CA THR A 51 -5.60 1.57 -11.77
C THR A 51 -4.71 0.49 -11.18
N GLN A 52 -4.45 0.54 -9.88
CA GLN A 52 -3.51 -0.35 -9.22
C GLN A 52 -3.93 -0.55 -7.77
N THR A 53 -3.84 -1.79 -7.30
CA THR A 53 -4.17 -2.16 -5.92
C THR A 53 -3.01 -2.91 -5.30
N VAL A 54 -2.64 -2.52 -4.08
CA VAL A 54 -1.55 -3.15 -3.33
C VAL A 54 -2.09 -3.68 -2.02
N LEU A 55 -1.78 -4.92 -1.70
CA LEU A 55 -2.16 -5.55 -0.43
C LEU A 55 -0.93 -6.08 0.28
N LEU A 56 -0.69 -5.55 1.47
CA LEU A 56 0.42 -5.93 2.33
C LEU A 56 -0.10 -6.61 3.59
N GLU A 57 0.68 -7.56 4.11
CA GLU A 57 0.38 -8.23 5.37
C GLU A 57 1.45 -7.91 6.39
N PHE A 58 1.04 -7.67 7.63
CA PHE A 58 1.92 -7.46 8.78
C PHE A 58 1.52 -8.40 9.91
N GLU A 59 2.45 -8.71 10.80
CA GLU A 59 2.18 -9.63 11.90
C GLU A 59 1.12 -9.12 12.87
N SER A 60 0.96 -7.79 12.96
CA SER A 60 0.03 -7.17 13.90
C SER A 60 -0.35 -5.78 13.42
N GLU A 61 -1.40 -5.22 14.00
CA GLU A 61 -1.78 -3.83 13.77
C GLU A 61 -0.64 -2.88 14.17
N GLU A 62 0.05 -3.18 15.28
CA GLU A 62 1.17 -2.36 15.74
C GLU A 62 2.29 -2.34 14.72
N ALA A 63 2.60 -3.49 14.12
CA ALA A 63 3.64 -3.57 13.09
C ALA A 63 3.24 -2.78 11.83
N ALA A 64 1.97 -2.86 11.43
CA ALA A 64 1.49 -2.10 10.27
C ALA A 64 1.59 -0.60 10.50
N LYS A 65 1.18 -0.15 11.69
CA LYS A 65 1.26 1.27 12.04
C LYS A 65 2.71 1.75 12.18
N ALA A 66 3.56 0.92 12.79
CA ALA A 66 4.98 1.27 12.92
C ALA A 66 5.65 1.47 11.56
N TRP A 67 5.31 0.62 10.59
CA TRP A 67 5.80 0.79 9.23
C TRP A 67 5.22 2.03 8.57
N TYR A 68 3.89 2.17 8.60
CA TYR A 68 3.24 3.27 7.87
C TYR A 68 3.66 4.64 8.39
N TYR A 69 3.74 4.79 9.71
CA TYR A 69 4.08 6.07 10.33
C TYR A 69 5.57 6.29 10.55
N SER A 70 6.42 5.36 10.08
CA SER A 70 7.87 5.57 10.16
C SER A 70 8.29 6.73 9.27
N ASP A 71 9.36 7.41 9.65
CA ASP A 71 9.89 8.53 8.85
C ASP A 71 10.29 8.04 7.46
N GLU A 72 10.88 6.84 7.38
CA GLU A 72 11.33 6.24 6.13
C GLU A 72 10.16 6.02 5.16
N TYR A 73 9.09 5.40 5.65
CA TYR A 73 7.95 5.16 4.77
C TYR A 73 7.21 6.45 4.44
N GLN A 74 7.06 7.38 5.39
CA GLN A 74 6.37 8.64 5.13
C GLN A 74 7.10 9.46 4.06
N ALA A 75 8.43 9.40 4.00
CA ALA A 75 9.18 10.01 2.92
C ALA A 75 8.82 9.39 1.57
N ALA A 76 8.69 8.07 1.52
CA ALA A 76 8.26 7.38 0.30
C ALA A 76 6.81 7.72 -0.05
N ALA A 77 5.92 7.75 0.95
CA ALA A 77 4.50 8.01 0.73
C ALA A 77 4.24 9.34 0.03
N LYS A 78 5.06 10.35 0.28
CA LYS A 78 4.94 11.64 -0.39
C LYS A 78 5.15 11.51 -1.89
N LEU A 79 6.05 10.65 -2.33
CA LEU A 79 6.26 10.38 -3.75
C LEU A 79 5.03 9.71 -4.36
N ARG A 80 4.44 8.74 -3.66
CA ARG A 80 3.23 8.07 -4.10
C ARG A 80 2.07 9.06 -4.22
N GLN A 81 1.87 9.89 -3.20
CA GLN A 81 0.78 10.86 -3.16
C GLN A 81 0.91 11.93 -4.25
N ALA A 82 2.13 12.26 -4.64
CA ALA A 82 2.37 13.20 -5.73
C ALA A 82 2.14 12.55 -7.10
N ALA A 83 2.30 11.24 -7.21
CA ALA A 83 2.24 10.51 -8.48
C ALA A 83 0.88 9.87 -8.77
N ALA A 84 0.01 9.77 -7.77
CA ALA A 84 -1.26 9.06 -7.89
C ALA A 84 -2.30 9.64 -6.94
N ASP A 85 -3.57 9.43 -7.31
CA ASP A 85 -4.69 9.67 -6.41
C ASP A 85 -4.89 8.38 -5.62
N CYS A 86 -4.74 8.43 -4.31
CA CYS A 86 -4.63 7.23 -3.48
C CYS A 86 -5.67 7.18 -2.37
N ASN A 87 -6.12 5.95 -2.07
CA ASN A 87 -6.83 5.64 -0.83
C ASN A 87 -6.05 4.55 -0.12
N GLY A 88 -6.09 4.56 1.22
CA GLY A 88 -5.42 3.54 1.98
C GLY A 88 -6.14 3.24 3.27
N VAL A 89 -6.13 1.98 3.68
CA VAL A 89 -6.74 1.54 4.93
C VAL A 89 -5.86 0.49 5.60
N ILE A 90 -5.99 0.40 6.91
CA ILE A 90 -5.45 -0.75 7.65
C ILE A 90 -6.65 -1.64 7.97
N LEU A 91 -6.57 -2.90 7.55
CA LEU A 91 -7.58 -3.89 7.84
C LEU A 91 -7.08 -4.79 8.97
N HIS A 92 -8.01 -5.30 9.77
CA HIS A 92 -7.68 -6.14 10.91
C HIS A 92 -8.04 -7.59 10.57
N GLY A 93 -7.07 -8.48 10.78
CA GLY A 93 -7.29 -9.89 10.53
C GLY A 93 -8.18 -10.53 11.59
N LEU A 94 -8.63 -11.72 11.30
CA LEU A 94 -9.42 -12.52 12.23
C LEU A 94 -8.51 -13.19 13.28
N GLY A 95 -9.03 -13.32 14.44
CA GLY A 95 -8.32 -13.98 15.54
C GLY A 95 -7.74 -13.07 16.53
#